data_ea02f953b110c0d78dec24c97f0da648
#
_entry.id   ea02f953b110c0d78dec24c97f0da648
#
_cell.length_a   1.000
_cell.length_b   1.000
_cell.length_c   1.000
_cell.angle_alpha   90.00
_cell.angle_beta   90.00
_cell.angle_gamma   90.00
#
_symmetry.space_group_name_H-M   'P 1'
#
loop_
_entity.id
_entity.type
_entity.pdbx_description
1 polymer ?
#
loop_
_entity_poly.entity_id
_entity_poly.type
_entity_poly.pdbx_seq_one_letter_code
_entity_poly.pdbx_strand_id
1 'polypeptide(L)'
;LLVLPEVLSLRDYLDAAAFKNMILCADAALAENTQMINELNVFPVPDGDTGTNMGLTMNAAATELRKKEHYSVDAVADCVASALLRGARGNSGVILSLLFRGISRRLKGMETIGAKELAAAKNDGVEAAYKAVMKPAEGTILTVARLAAASAVEFAKSSEDVEMMLEVSNKAAEEALEDTVNQNPVLRKAGVVDAGGKGYIVIFGAMLAYLRGEVQAPAKAIDHSAIANESGAFDVFDTSEITYAFDTVFIVRKNEPNVDLTPYRAYLSSIGDSLVIGEDDEAFKVHVHTNIPGEALTKAQKYGTLELAKIENMRTQYEDIMAGRKAQSTDDLDAIERELEGEETVAAPTKHCGVVAICAGEGMAQLFRELGADTIVTGGQTMNPSTDDILKEINRTPSEVVFVLPNNKNIIMAAEQCIPICQDKQVVVIPTKTVPQGITAMLNFSPDDEVEEITETLGEAIKSVHTAQVTYAARDSDFDGHIIHAGEYLALLDGKLIGSYTDMKK
;
A
#
# COMPACT_ATOMS: atom_id res chain seq x y z
N LEU A 1 3.93 -53.69 24.07
CA LEU A 1 4.37 -52.32 24.08
C LEU A 1 3.17 -51.45 23.68
N LEU A 2 2.50 -50.91 24.71
CA LEU A 2 1.47 -49.88 24.53
C LEU A 2 2.22 -48.58 24.17
N VAL A 3 2.01 -48.06 22.97
CA VAL A 3 2.37 -46.70 22.61
C VAL A 3 1.43 -45.83 23.42
N LEU A 4 1.97 -45.15 24.43
CA LEU A 4 1.28 -44.06 25.12
C LEU A 4 1.03 -42.96 24.10
N PRO A 5 -0.17 -42.36 24.07
CA PRO A 5 -0.41 -41.18 23.23
C PRO A 5 0.58 -40.09 23.69
N GLU A 6 1.19 -39.43 22.71
CA GLU A 6 2.01 -38.25 22.96
C GLU A 6 1.25 -37.32 23.90
N VAL A 7 1.85 -37.01 25.03
CA VAL A 7 1.39 -35.99 25.95
C VAL A 7 1.40 -34.68 25.16
N LEU A 8 0.25 -34.17 24.75
CA LEU A 8 0.04 -32.83 24.26
C LEU A 8 0.76 -31.89 25.25
N SER A 9 1.82 -31.23 24.84
CA SER A 9 2.52 -30.28 25.69
C SER A 9 1.59 -29.08 25.85
N LEU A 10 0.95 -29.00 27.02
CA LEU A 10 0.24 -27.79 27.44
C LEU A 10 1.19 -26.60 27.31
N ARG A 11 0.87 -25.67 26.41
CA ARG A 11 1.60 -24.39 26.33
C ARG A 11 0.89 -23.41 27.26
N ASP A 12 1.36 -23.34 28.50
CA ASP A 12 0.79 -22.48 29.54
C ASP A 12 1.11 -21.01 29.32
N TYR A 13 2.09 -20.70 28.46
CA TYR A 13 2.52 -19.32 28.17
C TYR A 13 3.12 -19.17 26.77
N LEU A 14 3.05 -17.95 26.24
CA LEU A 14 3.72 -17.49 25.03
C LEU A 14 4.86 -16.54 25.42
N ASP A 15 6.02 -16.74 24.82
CA ASP A 15 7.14 -15.80 24.85
C ASP A 15 7.14 -14.86 23.61
N ALA A 16 8.07 -13.91 23.58
CA ALA A 16 8.23 -12.96 22.49
C ALA A 16 8.47 -13.65 21.13
N ALA A 17 9.26 -14.72 21.10
CA ALA A 17 9.60 -15.42 19.86
C ALA A 17 8.36 -16.16 19.29
N ALA A 18 7.59 -16.84 20.14
CA ALA A 18 6.36 -17.47 19.72
C ALA A 18 5.35 -16.47 19.23
N PHE A 19 5.14 -15.36 19.95
CA PHE A 19 4.19 -14.32 19.53
C PHE A 19 4.60 -13.63 18.22
N LYS A 20 5.88 -13.29 18.04
CA LYS A 20 6.43 -12.81 16.77
C LYS A 20 6.15 -13.77 15.62
N ASN A 21 6.46 -15.06 15.81
CA ASN A 21 6.26 -16.06 14.76
C ASN A 21 4.80 -16.28 14.41
N MET A 22 3.87 -16.17 15.37
CA MET A 22 2.44 -16.19 15.12
C MET A 22 2.01 -15.06 14.16
N ILE A 23 2.53 -13.84 14.35
CA ILE A 23 2.24 -12.72 13.47
C ILE A 23 2.82 -12.94 12.07
N LEU A 24 4.05 -13.49 11.95
CA LEU A 24 4.64 -13.81 10.66
C LEU A 24 3.87 -14.89 9.90
N CYS A 25 3.29 -15.87 10.60
CA CYS A 25 2.40 -16.87 9.99
C CYS A 25 1.06 -16.27 9.56
N ALA A 26 0.53 -15.31 10.33
CA ALA A 26 -0.70 -14.60 9.97
C ALA A 26 -0.54 -13.76 8.69
N ASP A 27 0.61 -13.09 8.51
CA ASP A 27 0.98 -12.39 7.27
C ASP A 27 0.99 -13.34 6.06
N ALA A 28 1.64 -14.50 6.20
CA ALA A 28 1.69 -15.53 5.15
C ALA A 28 0.29 -16.04 4.77
N ALA A 29 -0.51 -16.36 5.76
CA ALA A 29 -1.86 -16.90 5.53
C ALA A 29 -2.77 -15.86 4.86
N LEU A 30 -2.67 -14.58 5.21
CA LEU A 30 -3.41 -13.53 4.51
C LEU A 30 -2.98 -13.40 3.06
N ALA A 31 -1.68 -13.44 2.77
CA ALA A 31 -1.17 -13.40 1.40
C ALA A 31 -1.75 -14.55 0.55
N GLU A 32 -1.75 -15.77 1.08
CA GLU A 32 -2.29 -16.95 0.39
C GLU A 32 -3.82 -16.91 0.20
N ASN A 33 -4.54 -16.18 1.05
CA ASN A 33 -6.01 -16.12 1.03
C ASN A 33 -6.56 -14.78 0.49
N THR A 34 -5.71 -13.88 0.01
CA THR A 34 -6.10 -12.53 -0.42
C THR A 34 -7.24 -12.55 -1.43
N GLN A 35 -7.12 -13.34 -2.50
CA GLN A 35 -8.13 -13.40 -3.55
C GLN A 35 -9.47 -13.90 -3.02
N MET A 36 -9.48 -14.98 -2.23
CA MET A 36 -10.70 -15.54 -1.64
C MET A 36 -11.41 -14.52 -0.74
N ILE A 37 -10.65 -13.70 0.02
CA ILE A 37 -11.21 -12.66 0.88
C ILE A 37 -11.74 -11.50 0.04
N ASN A 38 -11.04 -11.12 -1.04
CA ASN A 38 -11.48 -10.08 -1.97
C ASN A 38 -12.83 -10.45 -2.64
N GLU A 39 -13.01 -11.70 -3.04
CA GLU A 39 -14.25 -12.20 -3.65
C GLU A 39 -15.46 -12.12 -2.71
N LEU A 40 -15.25 -12.08 -1.40
CA LEU A 40 -16.31 -11.91 -0.40
C LEU A 40 -16.66 -10.43 -0.14
N ASN A 41 -15.90 -9.48 -0.65
CA ASN A 41 -16.03 -8.06 -0.32
C ASN A 41 -17.18 -7.40 -1.06
N VAL A 42 -18.34 -7.33 -0.42
CA VAL A 42 -19.55 -6.66 -0.92
C VAL A 42 -20.07 -5.56 0.03
N PHE A 43 -19.43 -5.36 1.17
CA PHE A 43 -19.84 -4.40 2.20
C PHE A 43 -18.62 -3.79 2.91
N PRO A 44 -18.60 -2.48 3.21
CA PRO A 44 -19.62 -1.45 2.92
C PRO A 44 -19.66 -1.02 1.45
N VAL A 45 -18.58 -1.24 0.69
CA VAL A 45 -18.46 -0.98 -0.75
C VAL A 45 -17.93 -2.24 -1.42
N PRO A 46 -18.47 -2.67 -2.56
CA PRO A 46 -17.99 -3.87 -3.28
C PRO A 46 -16.79 -3.53 -4.18
N ASP A 47 -15.68 -3.11 -3.60
CA ASP A 47 -14.44 -2.75 -4.29
C ASP A 47 -13.46 -3.93 -4.42
N GLY A 48 -13.76 -5.06 -3.74
CA GLY A 48 -12.99 -6.30 -3.88
C GLY A 48 -11.58 -6.23 -3.33
N ASP A 49 -11.32 -5.36 -2.36
CA ASP A 49 -9.97 -5.06 -1.88
C ASP A 49 -9.70 -5.45 -0.42
N THR A 50 -10.71 -5.98 0.31
CA THR A 50 -10.58 -6.30 1.74
C THR A 50 -9.39 -7.22 2.05
N GLY A 51 -9.18 -8.26 1.25
CA GLY A 51 -8.04 -9.19 1.42
C GLY A 51 -6.71 -8.48 1.19
N THR A 52 -6.63 -7.67 0.15
CA THR A 52 -5.47 -6.84 -0.17
C THR A 52 -5.17 -5.86 0.97
N ASN A 53 -6.17 -5.12 1.45
CA ASN A 53 -6.02 -4.15 2.53
C ASN A 53 -5.58 -4.80 3.84
N MET A 54 -6.16 -5.93 4.23
CA MET A 54 -5.76 -6.65 5.44
C MET A 54 -4.36 -7.27 5.29
N GLY A 55 -4.03 -7.82 4.12
CA GLY A 55 -2.73 -8.41 3.81
C GLY A 55 -1.62 -7.38 3.89
N LEU A 56 -1.75 -6.24 3.20
CA LEU A 56 -0.78 -5.16 3.22
C LEU A 56 -0.63 -4.55 4.62
N THR A 57 -1.74 -4.41 5.36
CA THR A 57 -1.71 -3.94 6.74
C THR A 57 -0.92 -4.91 7.64
N MET A 58 -1.12 -6.22 7.53
CA MET A 58 -0.37 -7.22 8.32
C MET A 58 1.10 -7.30 7.88
N ASN A 59 1.37 -7.14 6.59
CA ASN A 59 2.73 -7.12 6.05
C ASN A 59 3.59 -5.98 6.62
N ALA A 60 3.00 -4.81 6.88
CA ALA A 60 3.70 -3.72 7.57
C ALA A 60 4.21 -4.18 8.94
N ALA A 61 3.39 -4.88 9.73
CA ALA A 61 3.82 -5.42 11.02
C ALA A 61 4.88 -6.51 10.88
N ALA A 62 4.71 -7.45 9.93
CA ALA A 62 5.67 -8.51 9.68
C ALA A 62 7.03 -7.96 9.23
N THR A 63 7.05 -6.89 8.44
CA THR A 63 8.26 -6.21 7.99
C THR A 63 8.99 -5.57 9.16
N GLU A 64 8.28 -4.82 10.03
CA GLU A 64 8.90 -4.20 11.21
C GLU A 64 9.45 -5.23 12.19
N LEU A 65 8.72 -6.32 12.43
CA LEU A 65 9.18 -7.40 13.31
C LEU A 65 10.46 -8.09 12.83
N ARG A 66 10.76 -8.07 11.52
CA ARG A 66 11.99 -8.63 10.95
C ARG A 66 13.20 -7.71 11.10
N LYS A 67 12.99 -6.40 11.25
CA LYS A 67 14.08 -5.41 11.35
C LYS A 67 14.84 -5.46 12.69
N LYS A 68 14.14 -5.83 13.78
CA LYS A 68 14.69 -5.78 15.16
C LYS A 68 14.39 -7.05 15.94
N GLU A 69 15.26 -7.36 16.90
CA GLU A 69 14.99 -8.38 17.91
C GLU A 69 14.12 -7.80 19.03
N HIS A 70 13.16 -8.59 19.47
CA HIS A 70 12.25 -8.25 20.56
C HIS A 70 12.35 -9.32 21.65
N TYR A 71 12.53 -8.90 22.90
CA TYR A 71 12.83 -9.80 24.01
C TYR A 71 11.64 -10.00 24.97
N SER A 72 10.53 -9.28 24.76
CA SER A 72 9.31 -9.39 25.55
C SER A 72 8.09 -9.34 24.68
N VAL A 73 6.97 -9.91 25.15
CA VAL A 73 5.71 -9.92 24.41
C VAL A 73 5.14 -8.52 24.25
N ASP A 74 5.32 -7.64 25.24
CA ASP A 74 4.89 -6.25 25.14
C ASP A 74 5.63 -5.49 24.03
N ALA A 75 6.95 -5.70 23.86
CA ALA A 75 7.72 -5.08 22.80
C ALA A 75 7.30 -5.57 21.40
N VAL A 76 6.95 -6.85 21.25
CA VAL A 76 6.39 -7.40 20.01
C VAL A 76 5.02 -6.78 19.74
N ALA A 77 4.15 -6.76 20.76
CA ALA A 77 2.78 -6.24 20.62
C ALA A 77 2.76 -4.74 20.28
N ASP A 78 3.66 -3.95 20.88
CA ASP A 78 3.79 -2.52 20.60
C ASP A 78 4.31 -2.25 19.17
N CYS A 79 5.34 -2.99 18.75
CA CYS A 79 5.84 -2.95 17.38
C CYS A 79 4.73 -3.28 16.37
N VAL A 80 3.97 -4.37 16.60
CA VAL A 80 2.85 -4.77 15.75
C VAL A 80 1.78 -3.69 15.69
N ALA A 81 1.32 -3.18 16.85
CA ALA A 81 0.26 -2.18 16.90
C ALA A 81 0.64 -0.87 16.19
N SER A 82 1.89 -0.42 16.38
CA SER A 82 2.40 0.80 15.74
C SER A 82 2.53 0.63 14.22
N ALA A 83 3.07 -0.51 13.76
CA ALA A 83 3.23 -0.80 12.35
C ALA A 83 1.87 -1.00 11.64
N LEU A 84 0.94 -1.73 12.28
CA LEU A 84 -0.42 -1.89 11.75
C LEU A 84 -1.16 -0.54 11.64
N LEU A 85 -1.00 0.36 12.61
CA LEU A 85 -1.64 1.67 12.56
C LEU A 85 -1.15 2.49 11.38
N ARG A 86 0.17 2.55 11.17
CA ARG A 86 0.78 3.28 10.05
C ARG A 86 0.43 2.64 8.71
N GLY A 87 0.59 1.33 8.59
CA GLY A 87 0.32 0.55 7.38
C GLY A 87 -1.16 0.21 7.15
N ALA A 88 -2.10 0.67 8.00
CA ALA A 88 -3.51 0.33 7.86
C ALA A 88 -4.11 0.88 6.56
N ARG A 89 -4.79 0.00 5.80
CA ARG A 89 -5.43 0.33 4.53
C ARG A 89 -6.91 -0.01 4.57
N GLY A 90 -7.73 0.85 3.98
CA GLY A 90 -9.17 0.71 3.97
C GLY A 90 -9.79 0.59 5.36
N ASN A 91 -11.10 0.41 5.45
CA ASN A 91 -11.82 0.19 6.71
C ASN A 91 -11.33 -1.06 7.46
N SER A 92 -11.09 -2.15 6.71
CA SER A 92 -10.71 -3.46 7.26
C SER A 92 -9.34 -3.40 7.92
N GLY A 93 -8.35 -2.76 7.29
CA GLY A 93 -7.01 -2.58 7.85
C GLY A 93 -7.02 -1.65 9.07
N VAL A 94 -7.80 -0.57 9.04
CA VAL A 94 -7.92 0.33 10.21
C VAL A 94 -8.56 -0.40 11.40
N ILE A 95 -9.64 -1.18 11.18
CA ILE A 95 -10.26 -1.98 12.26
C ILE A 95 -9.26 -3.02 12.79
N LEU A 96 -8.52 -3.69 11.91
CA LEU A 96 -7.48 -4.65 12.30
C LEU A 96 -6.42 -3.97 13.19
N SER A 97 -5.93 -2.79 12.81
CA SER A 97 -4.96 -2.03 13.60
C SER A 97 -5.49 -1.67 15.00
N LEU A 98 -6.78 -1.34 15.10
CA LEU A 98 -7.43 -1.04 16.39
C LEU A 98 -7.55 -2.26 17.30
N LEU A 99 -7.86 -3.43 16.74
CA LEU A 99 -7.89 -4.69 17.47
C LEU A 99 -6.52 -4.98 18.09
N PHE A 100 -5.46 -4.92 17.30
CA PHE A 100 -4.10 -5.17 17.80
C PHE A 100 -3.59 -4.07 18.73
N ARG A 101 -4.06 -2.84 18.58
CA ARG A 101 -3.75 -1.77 19.51
C ARG A 101 -4.32 -1.99 20.89
N GLY A 102 -5.56 -2.45 20.99
CA GLY A 102 -6.13 -2.83 22.30
C GLY A 102 -5.38 -4.01 22.91
N ILE A 103 -4.99 -4.98 22.09
CA ILE A 103 -4.12 -6.10 22.49
C ILE A 103 -2.80 -5.57 23.08
N SER A 104 -2.09 -4.69 22.37
CA SER A 104 -0.82 -4.12 22.83
C SER A 104 -0.94 -3.38 24.15
N ARG A 105 -1.95 -2.53 24.29
CA ARG A 105 -2.21 -1.80 25.56
C ARG A 105 -2.37 -2.73 26.76
N ARG A 106 -3.07 -3.85 26.57
CA ARG A 106 -3.29 -4.83 27.64
C ARG A 106 -2.02 -5.56 28.01
N LEU A 107 -1.18 -5.86 27.02
CA LEU A 107 0.05 -6.65 27.22
C LEU A 107 1.24 -5.80 27.70
N LYS A 108 1.07 -4.50 27.91
CA LYS A 108 2.14 -3.59 28.31
C LYS A 108 2.85 -4.05 29.59
N GLY A 109 4.19 -4.17 29.51
CA GLY A 109 5.05 -4.61 30.61
C GLY A 109 5.09 -6.11 30.84
N MET A 110 4.50 -6.94 29.95
CA MET A 110 4.53 -8.39 30.06
C MET A 110 5.63 -9.01 29.25
N GLU A 111 6.51 -9.81 29.87
CA GLU A 111 7.57 -10.57 29.21
C GLU A 111 7.00 -11.79 28.48
N THR A 112 6.07 -12.49 29.15
CA THR A 112 5.34 -13.67 28.66
C THR A 112 3.86 -13.52 28.98
N ILE A 113 2.98 -14.21 28.25
CA ILE A 113 1.52 -14.17 28.46
C ILE A 113 0.92 -15.57 28.46
N GLY A 114 -0.09 -15.77 29.31
CA GLY A 114 -0.91 -16.96 29.35
C GLY A 114 -2.27 -16.78 28.64
N ALA A 115 -3.13 -17.80 28.78
CA ALA A 115 -4.48 -17.78 28.19
C ALA A 115 -5.32 -16.62 28.72
N LYS A 116 -5.23 -16.29 30.00
CA LYS A 116 -6.00 -15.19 30.64
C LYS A 116 -5.62 -13.83 30.11
N GLU A 117 -4.31 -13.57 29.98
CA GLU A 117 -3.79 -12.31 29.47
C GLU A 117 -4.15 -12.12 28.00
N LEU A 118 -3.97 -13.17 27.17
CA LEU A 118 -4.30 -13.11 25.76
C LEU A 118 -5.81 -12.96 25.51
N ALA A 119 -6.65 -13.70 26.24
CA ALA A 119 -8.10 -13.58 26.15
C ALA A 119 -8.58 -12.15 26.53
N ALA A 120 -8.06 -11.62 27.65
CA ALA A 120 -8.34 -10.25 28.09
C ALA A 120 -7.85 -9.23 27.04
N ALA A 121 -6.67 -9.44 26.46
CA ALA A 121 -6.13 -8.58 25.42
C ALA A 121 -6.99 -8.57 24.15
N LYS A 122 -7.49 -9.75 23.70
CA LYS A 122 -8.46 -9.81 22.59
C LYS A 122 -9.72 -9.02 22.89
N ASN A 123 -10.25 -9.08 24.12
CA ASN A 123 -11.43 -8.31 24.51
C ASN A 123 -11.17 -6.81 24.52
N ASP A 124 -10.04 -6.36 25.09
CA ASP A 124 -9.64 -4.95 25.08
C ASP A 124 -9.45 -4.42 23.64
N GLY A 125 -8.97 -5.29 22.73
CA GLY A 125 -8.91 -5.02 21.29
C GLY A 125 -10.29 -4.74 20.68
N VAL A 126 -11.27 -5.59 21.00
CA VAL A 126 -12.65 -5.42 20.55
C VAL A 126 -13.25 -4.11 21.09
N GLU A 127 -13.06 -3.82 22.37
CA GLU A 127 -13.55 -2.57 22.97
C GLU A 127 -12.94 -1.34 22.30
N ALA A 128 -11.63 -1.38 22.00
CA ALA A 128 -10.95 -0.30 21.30
C ALA A 128 -11.53 -0.07 19.89
N ALA A 129 -11.78 -1.15 19.15
CA ALA A 129 -12.34 -1.08 17.80
C ALA A 129 -13.79 -0.53 17.82
N TYR A 130 -14.66 -1.05 18.70
CA TYR A 130 -16.04 -0.54 18.82
C TYR A 130 -16.10 0.92 19.25
N LYS A 131 -15.18 1.38 20.11
CA LYS A 131 -15.11 2.78 20.53
C LYS A 131 -14.65 3.71 19.41
N ALA A 132 -13.81 3.24 18.52
CA ALA A 132 -13.24 4.03 17.44
C ALA A 132 -14.17 4.15 16.23
N VAL A 133 -14.96 3.12 15.94
CA VAL A 133 -15.94 3.11 14.85
C VAL A 133 -17.19 3.85 15.28
N MET A 134 -17.54 4.91 14.58
CA MET A 134 -18.68 5.78 14.96
C MET A 134 -20.05 5.11 14.88
N LYS A 135 -20.23 4.23 13.90
CA LYS A 135 -21.46 3.44 13.69
C LYS A 135 -21.09 2.00 13.45
N PRO A 136 -20.76 1.24 14.51
CA PRO A 136 -20.39 -0.15 14.36
C PRO A 136 -21.57 -0.94 13.78
N ALA A 137 -21.31 -1.64 12.67
CA ALA A 137 -22.29 -2.51 12.03
C ALA A 137 -22.13 -3.94 12.55
N GLU A 138 -23.23 -4.55 12.98
CA GLU A 138 -23.26 -5.97 13.31
C GLU A 138 -23.27 -6.82 12.01
N GLY A 139 -22.82 -8.07 12.12
CA GLY A 139 -22.59 -8.93 10.96
C GLY A 139 -21.33 -8.57 10.18
N THR A 140 -20.31 -8.05 10.87
CA THR A 140 -19.00 -7.67 10.29
C THR A 140 -17.85 -8.24 11.13
N ILE A 141 -16.60 -7.96 10.73
CA ILE A 141 -15.38 -8.28 11.51
C ILE A 141 -15.52 -7.92 12.99
N LEU A 142 -16.25 -6.85 13.34
CA LEU A 142 -16.46 -6.45 14.72
C LEU A 142 -17.27 -7.49 15.49
N THR A 143 -18.33 -8.01 14.90
CA THR A 143 -19.16 -9.07 15.49
C THR A 143 -18.35 -10.35 15.67
N VAL A 144 -17.61 -10.77 14.64
CA VAL A 144 -16.77 -11.96 14.64
C VAL A 144 -15.71 -11.86 15.74
N ALA A 145 -14.99 -10.74 15.81
CA ALA A 145 -13.97 -10.51 16.83
C ALA A 145 -14.56 -10.49 18.25
N ARG A 146 -15.73 -9.88 18.44
CA ARG A 146 -16.42 -9.78 19.73
C ARG A 146 -16.82 -11.15 20.27
N LEU A 147 -17.44 -11.98 19.43
CA LEU A 147 -17.88 -13.32 19.87
C LEU A 147 -16.67 -14.24 20.09
N ALA A 148 -15.64 -14.16 19.27
CA ALA A 148 -14.38 -14.87 19.48
C ALA A 148 -13.70 -14.48 20.80
N ALA A 149 -13.62 -13.18 21.12
CA ALA A 149 -13.03 -12.70 22.35
C ALA A 149 -13.85 -13.10 23.58
N ALA A 150 -15.17 -13.02 23.51
CA ALA A 150 -16.05 -13.45 24.61
C ALA A 150 -15.88 -14.94 24.92
N SER A 151 -15.78 -15.78 23.90
CA SER A 151 -15.53 -17.22 24.06
C SER A 151 -14.14 -17.51 24.66
N ALA A 152 -13.11 -16.77 24.22
CA ALA A 152 -11.77 -16.85 24.81
C ALA A 152 -11.77 -16.50 26.30
N VAL A 153 -12.42 -15.39 26.68
CA VAL A 153 -12.51 -14.95 28.09
C VAL A 153 -13.25 -15.96 28.95
N GLU A 154 -14.33 -16.57 28.44
CA GLU A 154 -15.08 -17.57 29.19
C GLU A 154 -14.23 -18.83 29.42
N PHE A 155 -13.54 -19.32 28.38
CA PHE A 155 -12.65 -20.47 28.48
C PHE A 155 -11.50 -20.23 29.48
N ALA A 156 -10.87 -19.06 29.43
CA ALA A 156 -9.73 -18.72 30.27
C ALA A 156 -10.07 -18.59 31.78
N LYS A 157 -11.35 -18.63 32.17
CA LYS A 157 -11.75 -18.70 33.58
C LYS A 157 -11.43 -20.07 34.20
N SER A 158 -11.37 -21.11 33.40
CA SER A 158 -11.25 -22.51 33.88
C SER A 158 -9.97 -23.21 33.36
N SER A 159 -9.23 -22.62 32.43
CA SER A 159 -8.03 -23.20 31.85
C SER A 159 -6.95 -22.16 31.59
N GLU A 160 -5.68 -22.55 31.70
CA GLU A 160 -4.51 -21.73 31.37
C GLU A 160 -3.88 -22.13 30.01
N ASP A 161 -4.47 -23.11 29.32
CA ASP A 161 -4.00 -23.60 28.04
C ASP A 161 -4.28 -22.57 26.92
N VAL A 162 -3.23 -21.97 26.38
CA VAL A 162 -3.28 -20.94 25.33
C VAL A 162 -3.75 -21.53 24.00
N GLU A 163 -3.31 -22.74 23.65
CA GLU A 163 -3.67 -23.40 22.40
C GLU A 163 -5.17 -23.69 22.36
N MET A 164 -5.69 -24.34 23.41
CA MET A 164 -7.11 -24.65 23.52
C MET A 164 -7.96 -23.38 23.61
N MET A 165 -7.50 -22.32 24.27
CA MET A 165 -8.19 -21.04 24.32
C MET A 165 -8.33 -20.43 22.92
N LEU A 166 -7.27 -20.46 22.09
CA LEU A 166 -7.32 -20.00 20.71
C LEU A 166 -8.22 -20.87 19.84
N GLU A 167 -8.21 -22.17 20.02
CA GLU A 167 -9.10 -23.09 19.31
C GLU A 167 -10.58 -22.77 19.57
N VAL A 168 -10.96 -22.65 20.85
CA VAL A 168 -12.33 -22.30 21.24
C VAL A 168 -12.72 -20.91 20.72
N SER A 169 -11.78 -19.94 20.77
CA SER A 169 -11.97 -18.61 20.22
C SER A 169 -12.18 -18.62 18.70
N ASN A 170 -11.38 -19.39 17.96
CA ASN A 170 -11.50 -19.48 16.50
C ASN A 170 -12.78 -20.19 16.06
N LYS A 171 -13.18 -21.24 16.77
CA LYS A 171 -14.48 -21.91 16.52
C LYS A 171 -15.66 -20.94 16.71
N ALA A 172 -15.65 -20.15 17.77
CA ALA A 172 -16.66 -19.12 17.97
C ALA A 172 -16.64 -18.03 16.89
N ALA A 173 -15.45 -17.71 16.35
CA ALA A 173 -15.31 -16.81 15.21
C ALA A 173 -15.94 -17.39 13.93
N GLU A 174 -15.73 -18.68 13.65
CA GLU A 174 -16.30 -19.38 12.49
C GLU A 174 -17.83 -19.40 12.56
N GLU A 175 -18.39 -19.77 13.72
CA GLU A 175 -19.83 -19.75 13.95
C GLU A 175 -20.42 -18.33 13.78
N ALA A 176 -19.71 -17.31 14.28
CA ALA A 176 -20.10 -15.93 14.12
C ALA A 176 -20.02 -15.45 12.66
N LEU A 177 -19.02 -15.90 11.91
CA LEU A 177 -18.87 -15.58 10.49
C LEU A 177 -20.03 -16.10 9.66
N GLU A 178 -20.42 -17.35 9.86
CA GLU A 178 -21.58 -17.96 9.18
C GLU A 178 -22.87 -17.16 9.43
N ASP A 179 -23.03 -16.60 10.64
CA ASP A 179 -24.22 -15.83 10.99
C ASP A 179 -24.20 -14.37 10.49
N THR A 180 -23.08 -13.88 9.97
CA THR A 180 -22.99 -12.51 9.40
C THR A 180 -24.01 -12.29 8.28
N VAL A 181 -24.29 -13.32 7.47
CA VAL A 181 -25.32 -13.29 6.41
C VAL A 181 -26.71 -12.98 6.98
N ASN A 182 -27.00 -13.46 8.18
CA ASN A 182 -28.29 -13.23 8.83
C ASN A 182 -28.41 -11.83 9.46
N GLN A 183 -27.28 -11.25 9.87
CA GLN A 183 -27.23 -9.98 10.59
C GLN A 183 -27.12 -8.76 9.65
N ASN A 184 -26.41 -8.92 8.52
CA ASN A 184 -26.22 -7.83 7.56
C ASN A 184 -27.09 -8.03 6.30
N PRO A 185 -28.03 -7.12 5.99
CA PRO A 185 -28.90 -7.23 4.83
C PRO A 185 -28.18 -7.25 3.47
N VAL A 186 -27.01 -6.55 3.36
CA VAL A 186 -26.21 -6.51 2.13
C VAL A 186 -25.57 -7.86 1.88
N LEU A 187 -24.95 -8.48 2.91
CA LEU A 187 -24.35 -9.81 2.84
C LEU A 187 -25.43 -10.87 2.53
N ARG A 188 -26.61 -10.73 3.12
CA ARG A 188 -27.74 -11.64 2.83
C ARG A 188 -28.17 -11.56 1.37
N LYS A 189 -28.28 -10.35 0.81
CA LYS A 189 -28.65 -10.14 -0.61
C LYS A 189 -27.61 -10.73 -1.56
N ALA A 190 -26.32 -10.58 -1.21
CA ALA A 190 -25.21 -11.12 -1.99
C ALA A 190 -24.98 -12.65 -1.78
N GLY A 191 -25.49 -13.22 -0.69
CA GLY A 191 -25.31 -14.64 -0.36
C GLY A 191 -23.88 -14.98 0.09
N VAL A 192 -23.14 -14.01 0.63
CA VAL A 192 -21.76 -14.18 1.08
C VAL A 192 -21.60 -13.80 2.56
N VAL A 193 -20.55 -14.31 3.19
CA VAL A 193 -20.15 -13.94 4.56
C VAL A 193 -19.29 -12.66 4.55
N ASP A 194 -19.07 -12.06 5.72
CA ASP A 194 -18.25 -10.84 5.84
C ASP A 194 -16.78 -11.10 5.51
N ALA A 195 -16.24 -10.36 4.54
CA ALA A 195 -14.86 -10.46 4.08
C ALA A 195 -13.84 -10.15 5.20
N GLY A 196 -14.07 -9.10 5.98
CA GLY A 196 -13.23 -8.71 7.11
C GLY A 196 -13.23 -9.76 8.22
N GLY A 197 -14.39 -10.34 8.54
CA GLY A 197 -14.53 -11.47 9.46
C GLY A 197 -13.80 -12.71 8.99
N LYS A 198 -13.84 -12.98 7.68
CA LYS A 198 -13.05 -14.07 7.09
C LYS A 198 -11.55 -13.84 7.26
N GLY A 199 -11.07 -12.63 6.98
CA GLY A 199 -9.68 -12.24 7.22
C GLY A 199 -9.25 -12.40 8.68
N TYR A 200 -10.11 -12.02 9.64
CA TYR A 200 -9.87 -12.25 11.07
C TYR A 200 -9.63 -13.72 11.40
N ILE A 201 -10.47 -14.62 10.85
CA ILE A 201 -10.33 -16.08 11.06
C ILE A 201 -9.02 -16.59 10.44
N VAL A 202 -8.64 -16.12 9.26
CA VAL A 202 -7.37 -16.50 8.62
C VAL A 202 -6.18 -16.11 9.50
N ILE A 203 -6.18 -14.91 10.08
CA ILE A 203 -5.11 -14.42 10.99
C ILE A 203 -5.00 -15.34 12.21
N PHE A 204 -6.08 -15.47 12.99
CA PHE A 204 -6.03 -16.21 14.25
C PHE A 204 -5.96 -17.73 14.05
N GLY A 205 -6.44 -18.25 12.91
CA GLY A 205 -6.24 -19.64 12.48
C GLY A 205 -4.77 -19.95 12.22
N ALA A 206 -4.06 -19.08 11.50
CA ALA A 206 -2.61 -19.25 11.26
C ALA A 206 -1.79 -19.15 12.54
N MET A 207 -2.18 -18.26 13.47
CA MET A 207 -1.55 -18.17 14.79
C MET A 207 -1.69 -19.47 15.58
N LEU A 208 -2.87 -20.10 15.55
CA LEU A 208 -3.12 -21.39 16.18
C LEU A 208 -2.33 -22.51 15.48
N ALA A 209 -2.33 -22.55 14.16
CA ALA A 209 -1.60 -23.56 13.38
C ALA A 209 -0.08 -23.52 13.67
N TYR A 210 0.48 -22.32 13.88
CA TYR A 210 1.87 -22.20 14.34
C TYR A 210 2.09 -22.82 15.72
N LEU A 211 1.20 -22.58 16.68
CA LEU A 211 1.32 -23.17 18.03
C LEU A 211 1.24 -24.70 18.00
N ARG A 212 0.46 -25.25 17.10
CA ARG A 212 0.35 -26.71 16.86
C ARG A 212 1.55 -27.29 16.11
N GLY A 213 2.42 -26.44 15.57
CA GLY A 213 3.55 -26.89 14.74
C GLY A 213 3.14 -27.35 13.35
N GLU A 214 1.92 -27.03 12.92
CA GLU A 214 1.39 -27.36 11.59
C GLU A 214 2.00 -26.47 10.49
N VAL A 215 2.40 -25.23 10.86
CA VAL A 215 3.07 -24.28 9.99
C VAL A 215 4.31 -23.70 10.66
N GLN A 216 5.26 -23.23 9.86
CA GLN A 216 6.46 -22.55 10.33
C GLN A 216 6.46 -21.10 9.86
N ALA A 217 7.00 -20.21 10.70
CA ALA A 217 7.13 -18.81 10.32
C ALA A 217 8.05 -18.65 9.10
N PRO A 218 7.64 -17.88 8.08
CA PRO A 218 8.42 -17.70 6.87
C PRO A 218 9.74 -16.97 7.17
N ALA A 219 10.86 -17.56 6.70
CA ALA A 219 12.19 -17.01 6.91
C ALA A 219 12.45 -15.70 6.13
N LYS A 220 11.68 -15.46 5.07
CA LYS A 220 11.78 -14.27 4.21
C LYS A 220 10.49 -13.45 4.24
N ALA A 221 10.60 -12.17 3.92
CA ALA A 221 9.43 -11.33 3.67
C ALA A 221 8.60 -11.88 2.51
N ILE A 222 7.29 -11.72 2.60
CA ILE A 222 6.35 -12.15 1.57
C ILE A 222 6.08 -10.96 0.66
N ASP A 223 6.12 -11.21 -0.64
CA ASP A 223 5.79 -10.21 -1.64
C ASP A 223 4.28 -10.18 -1.89
N HIS A 224 3.62 -9.19 -1.35
CA HIS A 224 2.20 -8.96 -1.55
C HIS A 224 1.87 -8.24 -2.87
N SER A 225 2.87 -7.69 -3.58
CA SER A 225 2.65 -6.91 -4.81
C SER A 225 2.18 -7.77 -5.99
N ALA A 226 2.57 -9.04 -6.01
CA ALA A 226 2.14 -9.98 -7.05
C ALA A 226 0.65 -10.37 -6.94
N ILE A 227 0.06 -10.24 -5.75
CA ILE A 227 -1.29 -10.72 -5.42
C ILE A 227 -2.35 -9.64 -5.71
N ALA A 228 -1.98 -8.37 -5.68
CA ALA A 228 -2.89 -7.23 -5.93
C ALA A 228 -3.38 -7.11 -7.39
N ASN A 229 -2.95 -7.99 -8.29
CA ASN A 229 -3.14 -7.86 -9.74
C ASN A 229 -4.26 -8.72 -10.35
N GLU A 230 -4.99 -9.51 -9.58
CA GLU A 230 -6.10 -10.34 -10.08
C GLU A 230 -7.44 -9.83 -9.56
N SER A 231 -8.19 -9.13 -10.39
CA SER A 231 -9.54 -8.64 -10.07
C SER A 231 -10.57 -9.75 -10.21
N GLY A 232 -11.33 -9.99 -9.14
CA GLY A 232 -12.51 -10.88 -9.15
C GLY A 232 -13.69 -10.29 -9.93
N ALA A 233 -14.58 -11.17 -10.41
CA ALA A 233 -15.78 -10.81 -11.18
C ALA A 233 -16.85 -10.21 -10.27
N PHE A 234 -17.23 -8.96 -10.53
CA PHE A 234 -18.36 -8.28 -9.87
C PHE A 234 -19.47 -8.01 -10.89
N ASP A 235 -20.52 -8.82 -10.84
CA ASP A 235 -21.79 -8.50 -11.49
C ASP A 235 -22.78 -7.97 -10.44
N VAL A 236 -23.32 -6.75 -10.70
CA VAL A 236 -24.50 -6.15 -10.05
C VAL A 236 -24.28 -5.33 -8.77
N PHE A 237 -23.76 -4.12 -8.91
CA PHE A 237 -23.97 -3.05 -7.92
C PHE A 237 -24.42 -1.75 -8.61
N ASP A 238 -25.33 -0.98 -8.00
CA ASP A 238 -25.80 0.30 -8.55
C ASP A 238 -25.02 1.46 -7.89
N THR A 239 -24.21 2.18 -8.68
CA THR A 239 -23.42 3.34 -8.23
C THR A 239 -24.25 4.47 -7.62
N SER A 240 -25.58 4.47 -7.81
CA SER A 240 -26.48 5.43 -7.18
C SER A 240 -26.59 5.28 -5.66
N GLU A 241 -26.14 4.15 -5.09
CA GLU A 241 -26.12 3.90 -3.64
C GLU A 241 -24.90 4.54 -2.94
N ILE A 242 -23.85 4.97 -3.68
CA ILE A 242 -22.69 5.66 -3.10
C ILE A 242 -23.05 7.11 -2.77
N THR A 243 -23.38 7.36 -1.49
CA THR A 243 -23.75 8.70 -0.99
C THR A 243 -22.56 9.65 -0.94
N TYR A 244 -21.41 9.18 -0.47
CA TYR A 244 -20.15 9.92 -0.37
C TYR A 244 -19.13 9.34 -1.34
N ALA A 245 -18.65 10.17 -2.27
CA ALA A 245 -17.90 9.71 -3.44
C ALA A 245 -16.40 9.48 -3.18
N PHE A 246 -15.82 10.12 -2.15
CA PHE A 246 -14.38 10.07 -1.93
C PHE A 246 -14.04 9.28 -0.68
N ASP A 247 -13.32 8.17 -0.85
CA ASP A 247 -12.55 7.56 0.23
C ASP A 247 -11.36 8.45 0.56
N THR A 248 -11.28 8.84 1.82
CA THR A 248 -10.28 9.81 2.30
C THR A 248 -9.57 9.24 3.52
N VAL A 249 -8.30 8.92 3.35
CA VAL A 249 -7.41 8.40 4.40
C VAL A 249 -6.29 9.38 4.64
N PHE A 250 -6.01 9.72 5.89
CA PHE A 250 -4.89 10.59 6.22
C PHE A 250 -4.34 10.36 7.62
N ILE A 251 -3.07 10.72 7.81
CA ILE A 251 -2.32 10.63 9.06
C ILE A 251 -1.94 12.05 9.50
N VAL A 252 -2.11 12.31 10.78
CA VAL A 252 -1.75 13.60 11.41
C VAL A 252 -0.87 13.32 12.61
N ARG A 253 0.34 13.89 12.62
CA ARG A 253 1.19 13.92 13.81
C ARG A 253 0.64 14.94 14.79
N LYS A 254 0.31 14.50 16.01
CA LYS A 254 -0.32 15.33 17.03
C LYS A 254 0.63 16.45 17.50
N ASN A 255 0.07 17.65 17.72
CA ASN A 255 0.82 18.73 18.38
C ASN A 255 1.04 18.44 19.88
N GLU A 256 0.12 17.70 20.51
CA GLU A 256 0.15 17.32 21.92
C GLU A 256 -0.36 15.86 22.08
N PRO A 257 0.29 15.02 22.91
CA PRO A 257 -0.07 13.59 23.02
C PRO A 257 -1.53 13.33 23.40
N ASN A 258 -2.13 14.18 24.24
CA ASN A 258 -3.48 14.00 24.78
C ASN A 258 -4.50 14.96 24.16
N VAL A 259 -4.36 15.32 22.89
CA VAL A 259 -5.31 16.21 22.21
C VAL A 259 -6.70 15.58 22.15
N ASP A 260 -7.74 16.34 22.53
CA ASP A 260 -9.13 15.87 22.46
C ASP A 260 -9.64 15.90 21.01
N LEU A 261 -9.79 14.74 20.40
CA LEU A 261 -10.32 14.57 19.04
C LEU A 261 -11.86 14.47 19.00
N THR A 262 -12.57 14.53 20.12
CA THR A 262 -14.03 14.41 20.18
C THR A 262 -14.75 15.44 19.29
N PRO A 263 -14.39 16.74 19.29
CA PRO A 263 -15.02 17.72 18.40
C PRO A 263 -14.73 17.43 16.92
N TYR A 264 -13.57 16.89 16.61
CA TYR A 264 -13.19 16.56 15.25
C TYR A 264 -13.93 15.31 14.75
N ARG A 265 -14.09 14.29 15.60
CA ARG A 265 -14.93 13.11 15.30
C ARG A 265 -16.37 13.52 14.98
N ALA A 266 -16.97 14.39 15.81
CA ALA A 266 -18.31 14.88 15.59
C ALA A 266 -18.45 15.65 14.25
N TYR A 267 -17.44 16.44 13.91
CA TYR A 267 -17.42 17.16 12.63
C TYR A 267 -17.32 16.20 11.44
N LEU A 268 -16.37 15.26 11.44
CA LEU A 268 -16.21 14.31 10.35
C LEU A 268 -17.47 13.47 10.13
N SER A 269 -18.14 13.05 11.22
CA SER A 269 -19.43 12.36 11.15
C SER A 269 -20.56 13.20 10.53
N SER A 270 -20.43 14.53 10.55
CA SER A 270 -21.45 15.42 9.96
C SER A 270 -21.24 15.62 8.44
N ILE A 271 -20.05 15.31 7.92
CA ILE A 271 -19.67 15.53 6.52
C ILE A 271 -19.44 14.24 5.73
N GLY A 272 -19.54 13.07 6.38
CA GLY A 272 -19.24 11.80 5.77
C GLY A 272 -19.80 10.61 6.54
N ASP A 273 -19.54 9.42 6.01
CA ASP A 273 -19.81 8.13 6.65
C ASP A 273 -18.53 7.27 6.71
N SER A 274 -18.67 6.00 7.12
CA SER A 274 -17.58 5.04 7.27
C SER A 274 -16.40 5.56 8.09
N LEU A 275 -16.65 6.52 8.99
CA LEU A 275 -15.63 7.18 9.80
C LEU A 275 -14.98 6.21 10.79
N VAL A 276 -13.67 6.05 10.68
CA VAL A 276 -12.82 5.36 11.66
C VAL A 276 -11.63 6.25 12.00
N ILE A 277 -11.35 6.43 13.29
CA ILE A 277 -10.19 7.16 13.78
C ILE A 277 -9.40 6.28 14.73
N GLY A 278 -8.21 5.87 14.30
CA GLY A 278 -7.19 5.26 15.14
C GLY A 278 -6.20 6.32 15.64
N GLU A 279 -5.77 6.24 16.90
CA GLU A 279 -4.82 7.21 17.45
C GLU A 279 -3.83 6.55 18.44
N ASP A 280 -2.61 7.03 18.51
CA ASP A 280 -1.61 6.73 19.52
C ASP A 280 -1.12 8.02 20.21
N ASP A 281 -0.05 7.96 20.99
CA ASP A 281 0.45 9.13 21.70
C ASP A 281 1.04 10.18 20.75
N GLU A 282 1.49 9.78 19.57
CA GLU A 282 2.20 10.65 18.61
C GLU A 282 1.33 11.08 17.41
N ALA A 283 0.42 10.20 16.93
CA ALA A 283 -0.34 10.43 15.72
C ALA A 283 -1.79 9.96 15.82
N PHE A 284 -2.61 10.40 14.86
CA PHE A 284 -3.90 9.77 14.58
C PHE A 284 -4.09 9.58 13.10
N LYS A 285 -4.72 8.46 12.72
CA LYS A 285 -5.13 8.12 11.37
C LYS A 285 -6.64 8.21 11.24
N VAL A 286 -7.10 8.85 10.19
CA VAL A 286 -8.51 8.97 9.85
C VAL A 286 -8.78 8.23 8.56
N HIS A 287 -9.88 7.49 8.52
CA HIS A 287 -10.53 7.00 7.32
C HIS A 287 -11.97 7.52 7.33
N VAL A 288 -12.41 8.18 6.26
CA VAL A 288 -13.75 8.72 6.12
C VAL A 288 -14.17 8.80 4.66
N HIS A 289 -15.39 8.37 4.34
CA HIS A 289 -16.00 8.63 3.06
C HIS A 289 -16.72 9.99 3.10
N THR A 290 -16.35 10.92 2.23
CA THR A 290 -16.92 12.28 2.21
C THR A 290 -16.98 12.84 0.80
N ASN A 291 -17.84 13.84 0.58
CA ASN A 291 -17.85 14.60 -0.68
C ASN A 291 -16.98 15.88 -0.63
N ILE A 292 -16.41 16.19 0.54
CA ILE A 292 -15.59 17.41 0.77
C ILE A 292 -14.28 17.07 1.49
N PRO A 293 -13.41 16.22 0.89
CA PRO A 293 -12.17 15.76 1.53
C PRO A 293 -11.25 16.93 1.95
N GLY A 294 -11.18 17.99 1.16
CA GLY A 294 -10.36 19.16 1.48
C GLY A 294 -10.73 19.83 2.81
N GLU A 295 -12.03 19.85 3.20
CA GLU A 295 -12.43 20.40 4.50
C GLU A 295 -12.04 19.46 5.66
N ALA A 296 -12.11 18.16 5.46
CA ALA A 296 -11.65 17.18 6.45
C ALA A 296 -10.17 17.42 6.76
N LEU A 297 -9.31 17.50 5.72
CA LEU A 297 -7.88 17.74 5.86
C LEU A 297 -7.56 19.11 6.50
N THR A 298 -8.25 20.18 6.06
CA THR A 298 -8.03 21.53 6.59
C THR A 298 -8.33 21.60 8.09
N LYS A 299 -9.37 20.93 8.56
CA LYS A 299 -9.69 20.90 10.00
C LYS A 299 -8.76 19.99 10.79
N ALA A 300 -8.21 18.92 10.18
CA ALA A 300 -7.24 18.06 10.81
C ALA A 300 -5.98 18.82 11.26
N GLN A 301 -5.54 19.80 10.50
CA GLN A 301 -4.35 20.62 10.79
C GLN A 301 -4.46 21.44 12.09
N LYS A 302 -5.64 21.57 12.67
CA LYS A 302 -5.80 22.19 14.00
C LYS A 302 -5.28 21.31 15.13
N TYR A 303 -5.19 20.02 14.91
CA TYR A 303 -4.80 19.01 15.88
C TYR A 303 -3.36 18.54 15.72
N GLY A 304 -2.73 18.86 14.57
CA GLY A 304 -1.37 18.45 14.28
C GLY A 304 -0.93 18.75 12.86
N THR A 305 0.20 18.19 12.48
CA THR A 305 0.76 18.29 11.15
C THR A 305 0.29 17.11 10.30
N LEU A 306 -0.25 17.37 9.11
CA LEU A 306 -0.56 16.34 8.12
C LEU A 306 0.74 15.70 7.63
N GLU A 307 0.85 14.38 7.74
CA GLU A 307 1.99 13.60 7.23
C GLU A 307 1.64 12.90 5.93
N LEU A 308 0.42 12.39 5.82
CA LEU A 308 -0.05 11.66 4.66
C LEU A 308 -1.51 12.00 4.39
N ALA A 309 -1.91 12.07 3.13
CA ALA A 309 -3.31 12.10 2.72
C ALA A 309 -3.50 11.37 1.38
N LYS A 310 -4.47 10.43 1.36
CA LYS A 310 -4.93 9.70 0.18
C LYS A 310 -6.41 10.02 -0.04
N ILE A 311 -6.77 10.35 -1.27
CA ILE A 311 -8.17 10.61 -1.66
C ILE A 311 -8.45 9.85 -2.95
N GLU A 312 -9.40 8.94 -2.91
CA GLU A 312 -9.82 8.14 -4.07
C GLU A 312 -11.29 8.35 -4.37
N ASN A 313 -11.63 8.42 -5.65
CA ASN A 313 -13.03 8.52 -6.07
C ASN A 313 -13.60 7.12 -6.31
N MET A 314 -14.37 6.62 -5.36
CA MET A 314 -14.97 5.28 -5.40
C MET A 314 -15.90 5.07 -6.59
N ARG A 315 -16.54 6.13 -7.12
CA ARG A 315 -17.38 6.03 -8.32
C ARG A 315 -16.55 5.76 -9.57
N THR A 316 -15.42 6.47 -9.70
CA THR A 316 -14.49 6.28 -10.83
C THR A 316 -13.82 4.92 -10.76
N GLN A 317 -13.41 4.47 -9.56
CA GLN A 317 -12.87 3.12 -9.37
C GLN A 317 -13.87 2.04 -9.82
N TYR A 318 -15.12 2.17 -9.42
CA TYR A 318 -16.18 1.25 -9.84
C TYR A 318 -16.41 1.27 -11.36
N GLU A 319 -16.48 2.46 -11.98
CA GLU A 319 -16.63 2.61 -13.44
C GLU A 319 -15.45 1.97 -14.20
N ASP A 320 -14.23 2.07 -13.68
CA ASP A 320 -13.03 1.46 -14.26
C ASP A 320 -13.05 -0.07 -14.14
N ILE A 321 -13.48 -0.61 -12.99
CA ILE A 321 -13.66 -2.05 -12.78
C ILE A 321 -14.71 -2.61 -13.74
N MET A 322 -15.88 -1.95 -13.86
CA MET A 322 -16.96 -2.36 -14.77
C MET A 322 -16.57 -2.27 -16.24
N ALA A 323 -15.66 -1.37 -16.59
CA ALA A 323 -15.13 -1.24 -17.95
C ALA A 323 -13.96 -2.20 -18.25
N GLY A 324 -13.61 -3.10 -17.31
CA GLY A 324 -12.46 -4.01 -17.44
C GLY A 324 -11.11 -3.27 -17.47
N ARG A 325 -11.09 -2.01 -17.02
CA ARG A 325 -9.86 -1.23 -16.87
C ARG A 325 -9.31 -1.46 -15.46
N LYS A 326 -7.98 -1.56 -15.31
CA LYS A 326 -7.37 -1.53 -13.97
C LYS A 326 -7.78 -0.23 -13.29
N ALA A 327 -8.47 -0.33 -12.15
CA ALA A 327 -8.59 0.81 -11.26
C ALA A 327 -7.16 1.27 -10.92
N GLN A 328 -6.86 2.53 -11.18
CA GLN A 328 -5.60 3.11 -10.75
C GLN A 328 -5.69 3.29 -9.23
N SER A 329 -5.26 2.25 -8.50
CA SER A 329 -4.95 2.42 -7.08
C SER A 329 -3.64 3.18 -7.01
N THR A 330 -3.63 4.31 -6.35
CA THR A 330 -2.40 5.04 -6.00
C THR A 330 -1.72 4.35 -4.81
N ASP A 331 -1.66 3.02 -4.83
CA ASP A 331 -1.10 2.18 -3.77
C ASP A 331 0.43 2.15 -3.76
N ASP A 332 1.04 3.33 -3.74
CA ASP A 332 2.43 3.47 -3.33
C ASP A 332 2.57 4.11 -1.93
N LEU A 333 1.64 3.76 -1.01
CA LEU A 333 1.82 4.10 0.41
C LEU A 333 3.09 3.47 0.99
N ASP A 334 3.45 2.25 0.57
CA ASP A 334 4.71 1.60 0.96
C ASP A 334 5.95 2.28 0.38
N ALA A 335 5.82 2.96 -0.77
CA ALA A 335 6.89 3.81 -1.30
C ALA A 335 7.01 5.09 -0.47
N ILE A 336 5.89 5.71 -0.13
CA ILE A 336 5.84 6.96 0.65
C ILE A 336 6.22 6.71 2.13
N GLU A 337 5.81 5.60 2.75
CA GLU A 337 6.24 5.22 4.10
C GLU A 337 7.73 4.89 4.13
N ARG A 338 8.26 4.22 3.11
CA ARG A 338 9.72 4.03 2.95
C ARG A 338 10.46 5.35 2.74
N GLU A 339 9.80 6.37 2.18
CA GLU A 339 10.33 7.73 2.05
C GLU A 339 10.34 8.50 3.37
N LEU A 340 9.32 8.34 4.19
CA LEU A 340 9.22 9.00 5.51
C LEU A 340 10.13 8.35 6.57
N GLU A 341 10.48 7.06 6.43
CA GLU A 341 11.39 6.35 7.33
C GLU A 341 12.87 6.39 6.88
N GLY A 342 13.16 6.75 5.63
CA GLY A 342 14.51 6.92 5.10
C GLY A 342 14.91 8.39 5.17
N GLU A 343 15.88 8.74 6.01
CA GLU A 343 16.78 9.85 5.67
C GLU A 343 17.21 9.62 4.21
N GLU A 344 17.00 10.60 3.33
CA GLU A 344 17.54 10.58 1.97
C GLU A 344 19.07 10.48 2.08
N THR A 345 19.59 9.28 2.22
CA THR A 345 21.03 9.07 2.19
C THR A 345 21.46 9.19 0.75
N VAL A 346 22.07 10.32 0.44
CA VAL A 346 22.78 10.50 -0.83
C VAL A 346 23.81 9.36 -0.94
N ALA A 347 23.70 8.54 -1.99
CA ALA A 347 24.60 7.40 -2.18
C ALA A 347 26.03 7.90 -2.30
N ALA A 348 26.91 7.34 -1.48
CA ALA A 348 28.33 7.68 -1.53
C ALA A 348 28.89 7.34 -2.93
N PRO A 349 29.65 8.23 -3.58
CA PRO A 349 30.17 8.00 -4.90
C PRO A 349 31.16 6.85 -4.92
N THR A 350 30.94 5.89 -5.80
CA THR A 350 31.83 4.76 -6.09
C THR A 350 32.49 4.90 -7.46
N LYS A 351 32.03 5.85 -8.26
CA LYS A 351 32.56 6.18 -9.61
C LYS A 351 32.40 7.67 -9.90
N HIS A 352 33.11 8.17 -10.88
CA HIS A 352 33.09 9.59 -11.24
C HIS A 352 31.78 9.98 -11.92
N CYS A 353 31.42 9.33 -13.03
CA CYS A 353 30.21 9.63 -13.79
C CYS A 353 29.19 8.50 -13.74
N GLY A 354 27.89 8.86 -13.62
CA GLY A 354 26.77 7.93 -13.66
C GLY A 354 25.62 8.47 -14.49
N VAL A 355 24.63 7.63 -14.81
CA VAL A 355 23.51 7.99 -15.69
C VAL A 355 22.17 7.62 -15.04
N VAL A 356 21.27 8.60 -15.04
CA VAL A 356 19.83 8.43 -14.78
C VAL A 356 19.09 8.50 -16.10
N ALA A 357 18.35 7.45 -16.47
CA ALA A 357 17.52 7.46 -17.67
C ALA A 357 16.03 7.47 -17.29
N ILE A 358 15.23 8.27 -18.02
CA ILE A 358 13.78 8.34 -17.81
C ILE A 358 13.09 7.59 -18.95
N CYS A 359 12.24 6.61 -18.61
CA CYS A 359 11.51 5.84 -19.63
C CYS A 359 10.22 5.23 -19.06
N ALA A 360 9.31 4.84 -19.95
CA ALA A 360 8.07 4.17 -19.63
C ALA A 360 8.15 2.68 -19.96
N GLY A 361 7.68 1.84 -19.03
CA GLY A 361 7.57 0.40 -19.20
C GLY A 361 8.85 -0.38 -18.90
N GLU A 362 8.68 -1.55 -18.28
CA GLU A 362 9.79 -2.36 -17.74
C GLU A 362 10.78 -2.82 -18.82
N GLY A 363 10.29 -3.14 -20.02
CA GLY A 363 11.19 -3.52 -21.13
C GLY A 363 12.17 -2.43 -21.54
N MET A 364 11.75 -1.15 -21.51
CA MET A 364 12.64 -0.02 -21.76
C MET A 364 13.59 0.22 -20.58
N ALA A 365 13.08 0.09 -19.35
CA ALA A 365 13.90 0.19 -18.15
C ALA A 365 15.01 -0.85 -18.13
N GLN A 366 14.69 -2.09 -18.48
CA GLN A 366 15.69 -3.16 -18.59
C GLN A 366 16.74 -2.86 -19.67
N LEU A 367 16.31 -2.38 -20.85
CA LEU A 367 17.23 -2.02 -21.92
C LEU A 367 18.21 -0.92 -21.47
N PHE A 368 17.74 0.14 -20.81
CA PHE A 368 18.63 1.19 -20.30
C PHE A 368 19.60 0.69 -19.24
N ARG A 369 19.16 -0.23 -18.34
CA ARG A 369 20.06 -0.89 -17.37
C ARG A 369 21.13 -1.74 -18.07
N GLU A 370 20.76 -2.49 -19.10
CA GLU A 370 21.69 -3.30 -19.92
C GLU A 370 22.69 -2.42 -20.68
N LEU A 371 22.29 -1.20 -21.06
CA LEU A 371 23.17 -0.20 -21.68
C LEU A 371 24.06 0.53 -20.66
N GLY A 372 23.89 0.29 -19.36
CA GLY A 372 24.73 0.85 -18.31
C GLY A 372 24.15 2.05 -17.55
N ALA A 373 22.85 2.33 -17.66
CA ALA A 373 22.21 3.32 -16.81
C ALA A 373 22.18 2.81 -15.35
N ASP A 374 22.54 3.67 -14.42
CA ASP A 374 22.63 3.34 -12.98
C ASP A 374 21.28 3.25 -12.32
N THR A 375 20.43 4.23 -12.57
CA THR A 375 19.09 4.30 -12.06
C THR A 375 18.10 4.71 -13.14
N ILE A 376 16.84 4.34 -12.94
CA ILE A 376 15.75 4.58 -13.89
C ILE A 376 14.61 5.31 -13.19
N VAL A 377 14.20 6.42 -13.79
CA VAL A 377 12.94 7.08 -13.41
C VAL A 377 11.83 6.57 -14.31
N THR A 378 10.79 5.99 -13.69
CA THR A 378 9.64 5.48 -14.45
C THR A 378 8.69 6.62 -14.78
N GLY A 379 8.37 6.82 -16.07
CA GLY A 379 7.44 7.85 -16.53
C GLY A 379 7.67 8.24 -17.99
N GLY A 380 6.80 9.11 -18.53
CA GLY A 380 7.13 9.79 -19.78
C GLY A 380 6.12 9.92 -20.89
N GLN A 381 5.04 9.12 -21.00
CA GLN A 381 4.06 9.34 -22.08
C GLN A 381 2.70 9.84 -21.57
N THR A 382 2.20 9.30 -20.47
CA THR A 382 0.92 9.68 -19.87
C THR A 382 1.08 10.30 -18.48
N MET A 383 2.18 10.00 -17.78
CA MET A 383 2.57 10.63 -16.52
C MET A 383 4.03 11.06 -16.58
N ASN A 384 4.26 12.38 -16.59
CA ASN A 384 5.62 12.91 -16.46
C ASN A 384 6.06 12.79 -15.00
N PRO A 385 7.30 12.30 -14.74
CA PRO A 385 7.84 12.29 -13.38
C PRO A 385 7.96 13.72 -12.85
N SER A 386 7.82 13.88 -11.54
CA SER A 386 8.08 15.14 -10.87
C SER A 386 9.58 15.44 -10.78
N THR A 387 9.93 16.67 -10.45
CA THR A 387 11.33 17.04 -10.15
C THR A 387 11.87 16.22 -8.98
N ASP A 388 11.02 15.92 -7.99
CA ASP A 388 11.40 15.11 -6.82
C ASP A 388 11.70 13.65 -7.19
N ASP A 389 10.91 13.05 -8.10
CA ASP A 389 11.19 11.69 -8.58
C ASP A 389 12.55 11.59 -9.28
N ILE A 390 12.88 12.62 -10.07
CA ILE A 390 14.17 12.69 -10.78
C ILE A 390 15.31 12.90 -9.78
N LEU A 391 15.16 13.84 -8.84
CA LEU A 391 16.16 14.17 -7.82
C LEU A 391 16.48 12.97 -6.94
N LYS A 392 15.49 12.17 -6.58
CA LYS A 392 15.61 10.95 -5.81
C LYS A 392 16.52 9.94 -6.49
N GLU A 393 16.32 9.68 -7.78
CA GLU A 393 17.18 8.75 -8.53
C GLU A 393 18.58 9.33 -8.78
N ILE A 394 18.72 10.66 -8.88
CA ILE A 394 20.02 11.33 -8.88
C ILE A 394 20.76 11.06 -7.57
N ASN A 395 20.09 11.21 -6.42
CA ASN A 395 20.67 10.97 -5.09
C ASN A 395 21.06 9.50 -4.90
N ARG A 396 20.29 8.57 -5.43
CA ARG A 396 20.59 7.12 -5.39
C ARG A 396 21.72 6.67 -6.29
N THR A 397 22.03 7.44 -7.33
CA THR A 397 23.11 7.10 -8.28
C THR A 397 24.47 7.24 -7.59
N PRO A 398 25.32 6.17 -7.47
CA PRO A 398 26.55 6.20 -6.68
C PRO A 398 27.72 6.84 -7.46
N SER A 399 27.57 8.11 -7.88
CA SER A 399 28.55 8.86 -8.66
C SER A 399 28.65 10.31 -8.20
N GLU A 400 29.79 10.96 -8.48
CA GLU A 400 30.03 12.39 -8.21
C GLU A 400 29.26 13.27 -9.22
N VAL A 401 29.23 12.85 -10.47
CA VAL A 401 28.53 13.52 -11.57
C VAL A 401 27.44 12.61 -12.10
N VAL A 402 26.24 13.15 -12.27
CA VAL A 402 25.06 12.40 -12.74
C VAL A 402 24.54 13.01 -14.03
N PHE A 403 24.61 12.25 -15.12
CA PHE A 403 24.00 12.60 -16.39
C PHE A 403 22.54 12.17 -16.41
N VAL A 404 21.63 13.07 -16.71
CA VAL A 404 20.19 12.78 -16.78
C VAL A 404 19.75 12.77 -18.24
N LEU A 405 19.10 11.67 -18.66
CA LEU A 405 18.52 11.49 -20.00
C LEU A 405 16.99 11.53 -19.90
N PRO A 406 16.34 12.68 -20.14
CA PRO A 406 14.89 12.84 -20.01
C PRO A 406 14.07 12.00 -21.01
N ASN A 407 14.58 11.76 -22.21
CA ASN A 407 13.96 10.97 -23.29
C ASN A 407 12.54 11.43 -23.70
N ASN A 408 12.17 12.62 -23.27
CA ASN A 408 10.90 13.27 -23.57
C ASN A 408 11.05 14.80 -23.44
N LYS A 409 10.62 15.54 -24.44
CA LYS A 409 10.70 17.00 -24.44
C LYS A 409 9.99 17.68 -23.25
N ASN A 410 8.93 17.06 -22.72
CA ASN A 410 8.14 17.60 -21.61
C ASN A 410 8.81 17.41 -20.25
N ILE A 411 9.84 16.56 -20.17
CA ILE A 411 10.55 16.22 -18.93
C ILE A 411 11.85 17.01 -18.80
N ILE A 412 12.40 17.55 -19.91
CA ILE A 412 13.68 18.26 -19.91
C ILE A 412 13.68 19.39 -18.86
N MET A 413 12.62 20.19 -18.79
CA MET A 413 12.52 21.29 -17.83
C MET A 413 12.54 20.79 -16.37
N ALA A 414 11.84 19.68 -16.06
CA ALA A 414 11.84 19.11 -14.72
C ALA A 414 13.23 18.56 -14.34
N ALA A 415 13.93 17.93 -15.29
CA ALA A 415 15.31 17.49 -15.09
C ALA A 415 16.27 18.66 -14.86
N GLU A 416 16.13 19.76 -15.62
CA GLU A 416 16.96 20.97 -15.45
C GLU A 416 16.72 21.63 -14.09
N GLN A 417 15.51 21.56 -13.53
CA GLN A 417 15.20 22.07 -12.19
C GLN A 417 15.94 21.31 -11.09
N CYS A 418 16.39 20.08 -11.32
CA CYS A 418 17.19 19.33 -10.35
C CYS A 418 18.59 19.94 -10.16
N ILE A 419 19.14 20.65 -11.17
CA ILE A 419 20.51 21.21 -11.13
C ILE A 419 20.72 22.15 -9.93
N PRO A 420 19.89 23.18 -9.71
CA PRO A 420 20.08 24.10 -8.58
C PRO A 420 19.66 23.49 -7.22
N ILE A 421 18.90 22.41 -7.21
CA ILE A 421 18.39 21.77 -5.99
C ILE A 421 19.40 20.76 -5.45
N CYS A 422 20.08 20.01 -6.31
CA CYS A 422 21.07 19.01 -5.93
C CYS A 422 22.36 19.71 -5.47
N GLN A 423 22.68 19.61 -4.17
CA GLN A 423 23.87 20.26 -3.58
C GLN A 423 25.06 19.29 -3.45
N ASP A 424 24.80 17.99 -3.40
CA ASP A 424 25.79 16.97 -3.08
C ASP A 424 26.43 16.34 -4.31
N LYS A 425 25.85 16.54 -5.50
CA LYS A 425 26.34 15.98 -6.78
C LYS A 425 26.24 17.00 -7.88
N GLN A 426 27.14 16.88 -8.87
CA GLN A 426 27.02 17.65 -10.10
C GLN A 426 26.00 16.98 -11.02
N VAL A 427 24.97 17.72 -11.45
CA VAL A 427 23.94 17.22 -12.37
C VAL A 427 24.13 17.80 -13.76
N VAL A 428 24.16 16.96 -14.79
CA VAL A 428 24.26 17.35 -16.19
C VAL A 428 23.07 16.78 -16.95
N VAL A 429 22.24 17.63 -17.53
CA VAL A 429 21.08 17.21 -18.32
C VAL A 429 21.45 17.16 -19.81
N ILE A 430 21.38 16.00 -20.42
CA ILE A 430 21.50 15.83 -21.89
C ILE A 430 20.08 15.90 -22.45
N PRO A 431 19.74 16.90 -23.28
CA PRO A 431 18.36 17.20 -23.65
C PRO A 431 17.78 16.21 -24.69
N THR A 432 17.76 14.92 -24.35
CA THR A 432 17.15 13.87 -25.18
C THR A 432 15.63 14.06 -25.21
N LYS A 433 15.05 14.14 -26.41
CA LYS A 433 13.62 14.38 -26.64
C LYS A 433 12.84 13.11 -26.92
N THR A 434 13.55 12.03 -27.20
CA THR A 434 12.98 10.74 -27.57
C THR A 434 13.83 9.58 -27.02
N VAL A 435 13.21 8.43 -26.82
CA VAL A 435 13.89 7.22 -26.36
C VAL A 435 15.03 6.78 -27.29
N PRO A 436 14.90 6.82 -28.65
CA PRO A 436 16.04 6.55 -29.54
C PRO A 436 17.24 7.48 -29.32
N GLN A 437 17.01 8.77 -29.01
CA GLN A 437 18.10 9.68 -28.64
C GLN A 437 18.80 9.25 -27.35
N GLY A 438 18.02 8.82 -26.33
CA GLY A 438 18.58 8.31 -25.08
C GLY A 438 19.39 7.03 -25.27
N ILE A 439 18.91 6.10 -26.08
CA ILE A 439 19.65 4.88 -26.43
C ILE A 439 20.97 5.23 -27.12
N THR A 440 20.93 6.15 -28.09
CA THR A 440 22.16 6.60 -28.80
C THR A 440 23.12 7.30 -27.85
N ALA A 441 22.63 8.11 -26.91
CA ALA A 441 23.45 8.70 -25.86
C ALA A 441 24.16 7.64 -25.03
N MET A 442 23.42 6.63 -24.55
CA MET A 442 23.99 5.53 -23.76
C MET A 442 25.08 4.74 -24.51
N LEU A 443 24.90 4.51 -25.82
CA LEU A 443 25.88 3.83 -26.64
C LEU A 443 27.18 4.62 -26.85
N ASN A 444 27.15 5.93 -26.61
CA ASN A 444 28.30 6.82 -26.73
C ASN A 444 28.79 7.32 -25.35
N PHE A 445 28.21 6.85 -24.26
CA PHE A 445 28.62 7.22 -22.91
C PHE A 445 29.87 6.46 -22.48
N SER A 446 30.92 7.18 -22.08
CA SER A 446 32.14 6.64 -21.51
C SER A 446 32.34 7.23 -20.12
N PRO A 447 32.13 6.46 -19.02
CA PRO A 447 32.15 6.97 -17.65
C PRO A 447 33.52 7.45 -17.16
N ASP A 448 34.59 7.08 -17.87
CA ASP A 448 35.98 7.40 -17.53
C ASP A 448 36.51 8.68 -18.21
N ASP A 449 35.72 9.27 -19.13
CA ASP A 449 36.10 10.51 -19.82
C ASP A 449 35.76 11.76 -18.97
N GLU A 450 36.33 12.91 -19.32
CA GLU A 450 36.05 14.18 -18.65
C GLU A 450 34.59 14.64 -18.91
N VAL A 451 33.97 15.29 -17.94
CA VAL A 451 32.54 15.69 -17.98
C VAL A 451 32.20 16.54 -19.22
N GLU A 452 33.08 17.46 -19.58
CA GLU A 452 32.93 18.32 -20.75
C GLU A 452 32.96 17.49 -22.04
N GLU A 453 33.86 16.53 -22.13
CA GLU A 453 34.01 15.66 -23.32
C GLU A 453 32.80 14.73 -23.47
N ILE A 454 32.31 14.14 -22.35
CA ILE A 454 31.07 13.36 -22.35
C ILE A 454 29.91 14.23 -22.80
N THR A 455 29.78 15.44 -22.26
CA THR A 455 28.67 16.35 -22.59
C THR A 455 28.64 16.70 -24.08
N GLU A 456 29.80 16.99 -24.66
CA GLU A 456 29.94 17.31 -26.09
C GLU A 456 29.62 16.09 -26.95
N THR A 457 30.21 14.92 -26.63
CA THR A 457 30.00 13.65 -27.35
C THR A 457 28.53 13.25 -27.37
N LEU A 458 27.87 13.27 -26.20
CA LEU A 458 26.45 12.93 -26.12
C LEU A 458 25.57 13.97 -26.83
N GLY A 459 25.92 15.26 -26.69
CA GLY A 459 25.23 16.36 -27.38
C GLY A 459 25.30 16.25 -28.91
N GLU A 460 26.42 15.82 -29.48
CA GLU A 460 26.56 15.55 -30.92
C GLU A 460 25.84 14.24 -31.35
N ALA A 461 25.95 13.19 -30.53
CA ALA A 461 25.31 11.91 -30.81
C ALA A 461 23.80 12.03 -30.99
N ILE A 462 23.13 12.74 -30.08
CA ILE A 462 21.67 12.91 -30.12
C ILE A 462 21.17 13.74 -31.31
N LYS A 463 22.01 14.64 -31.87
CA LYS A 463 21.66 15.43 -33.05
C LYS A 463 21.59 14.60 -34.33
N SER A 464 22.31 13.47 -34.40
CA SER A 464 22.28 12.55 -35.54
C SER A 464 21.04 11.65 -35.61
N VAL A 465 20.24 11.64 -34.54
CA VAL A 465 19.10 10.74 -34.44
C VAL A 465 17.83 11.39 -34.99
N HIS A 466 17.21 10.75 -35.97
CA HIS A 466 15.89 11.09 -36.46
C HIS A 466 14.86 10.11 -35.94
N THR A 467 13.79 10.61 -35.32
CA THR A 467 12.75 9.77 -34.69
C THR A 467 11.45 9.85 -35.47
N ALA A 468 11.06 8.74 -36.09
CA ALA A 468 9.73 8.57 -36.65
C ALA A 468 8.76 7.99 -35.62
N GLN A 469 7.55 8.53 -35.57
CA GLN A 469 6.50 8.10 -34.66
C GLN A 469 5.18 7.92 -35.40
N VAL A 470 4.44 6.88 -35.03
CA VAL A 470 3.05 6.70 -35.46
C VAL A 470 2.15 6.73 -34.24
N THR A 471 1.15 7.56 -34.26
CA THR A 471 0.14 7.67 -33.22
C THR A 471 -1.25 7.78 -33.86
N TYR A 472 -2.29 7.93 -33.06
CA TYR A 472 -3.65 8.15 -33.55
C TYR A 472 -4.24 9.43 -32.96
N ALA A 473 -5.13 10.06 -33.71
CA ALA A 473 -5.85 11.24 -33.25
C ALA A 473 -7.01 10.84 -32.33
N ALA A 474 -6.95 11.29 -31.07
CA ALA A 474 -8.02 11.06 -30.07
C ALA A 474 -9.26 11.92 -30.32
N ARG A 475 -9.15 13.00 -31.08
CA ARG A 475 -10.22 13.96 -31.41
C ARG A 475 -9.91 14.69 -32.71
N ASP A 476 -10.94 15.30 -33.31
CA ASP A 476 -10.75 16.21 -34.44
C ASP A 476 -9.91 17.41 -34.00
N SER A 477 -8.94 17.78 -34.82
CA SER A 477 -8.02 18.89 -34.54
C SER A 477 -7.45 19.46 -35.83
N ASP A 478 -6.92 20.69 -35.78
CA ASP A 478 -6.06 21.26 -36.80
C ASP A 478 -4.63 21.28 -36.26
N PHE A 479 -3.70 20.67 -37.00
CA PHE A 479 -2.29 20.65 -36.67
C PHE A 479 -1.49 21.20 -37.85
N ASP A 480 -0.90 22.38 -37.69
CA ASP A 480 -0.12 23.08 -38.71
C ASP A 480 -0.90 23.25 -40.06
N GLY A 481 -2.22 23.48 -40.02
CA GLY A 481 -3.05 23.65 -41.20
C GLY A 481 -3.53 22.32 -41.83
N HIS A 482 -3.25 21.19 -41.21
CA HIS A 482 -3.80 19.88 -41.58
C HIS A 482 -5.02 19.55 -40.72
N ILE A 483 -6.16 19.37 -41.35
CA ILE A 483 -7.38 18.90 -40.66
C ILE A 483 -7.20 17.39 -40.40
N ILE A 484 -7.28 17.02 -39.12
CA ILE A 484 -7.12 15.67 -38.60
C ILE A 484 -8.45 15.23 -38.02
N HIS A 485 -8.93 14.04 -38.38
CA HIS A 485 -10.16 13.47 -37.81
C HIS A 485 -9.84 12.43 -36.73
N ALA A 486 -10.73 12.33 -35.74
CA ALA A 486 -10.63 11.35 -34.68
C ALA A 486 -10.48 9.92 -35.24
N GLY A 487 -9.51 9.17 -34.73
CA GLY A 487 -9.21 7.81 -35.18
C GLY A 487 -8.26 7.70 -36.37
N GLU A 488 -7.83 8.81 -36.98
CA GLU A 488 -6.76 8.77 -38.01
C GLU A 488 -5.40 8.48 -37.40
N TYR A 489 -4.57 7.74 -38.12
CA TYR A 489 -3.17 7.52 -37.77
C TYR A 489 -2.32 8.70 -38.24
N LEU A 490 -1.49 9.20 -37.34
CA LEU A 490 -0.61 10.33 -37.59
C LEU A 490 0.82 9.84 -37.71
N ALA A 491 1.49 10.16 -38.80
CA ALA A 491 2.90 9.92 -38.99
C ALA A 491 3.67 11.21 -38.66
N LEU A 492 4.62 11.12 -37.71
CA LEU A 492 5.46 12.23 -37.31
C LEU A 492 6.94 11.86 -37.55
N LEU A 493 7.73 12.85 -37.99
CA LEU A 493 9.20 12.77 -38.04
C LEU A 493 9.77 13.96 -37.24
N ASP A 494 10.57 13.64 -36.23
CA ASP A 494 11.17 14.64 -35.32
C ASP A 494 10.12 15.61 -34.72
N GLY A 495 8.91 15.06 -34.43
CA GLY A 495 7.79 15.81 -33.88
C GLY A 495 7.01 16.65 -34.89
N LYS A 496 7.34 16.62 -36.18
CA LYS A 496 6.56 17.29 -37.23
C LYS A 496 5.63 16.30 -37.91
N LEU A 497 4.38 16.71 -38.14
CA LEU A 497 3.40 15.89 -38.85
C LEU A 497 3.82 15.75 -40.32
N ILE A 498 3.93 14.49 -40.78
CA ILE A 498 4.19 14.16 -42.18
C ILE A 498 2.88 13.90 -42.92
N GLY A 499 1.90 13.34 -42.25
CA GLY A 499 0.59 13.05 -42.81
C GLY A 499 -0.34 12.36 -41.82
N SER A 500 -1.64 12.37 -42.16
CA SER A 500 -2.68 11.58 -41.48
C SER A 500 -3.27 10.54 -42.42
N TYR A 501 -3.61 9.37 -41.89
CA TYR A 501 -4.04 8.21 -42.68
C TYR A 501 -5.17 7.48 -41.95
N THR A 502 -6.15 6.98 -42.71
CA THR A 502 -7.24 6.15 -42.19
C THR A 502 -6.82 4.67 -42.01
N ASP A 503 -5.68 4.28 -42.53
CA ASP A 503 -5.14 2.91 -42.46
C ASP A 503 -3.67 2.94 -42.03
N MET A 504 -3.35 2.20 -40.99
CA MET A 504 -1.99 2.11 -40.41
C MET A 504 -0.95 1.54 -41.38
N LYS A 505 -1.37 0.84 -42.47
CA LYS A 505 -0.50 0.24 -43.46
C LYS A 505 -0.13 1.18 -44.62
N LYS A 506 -0.68 2.36 -44.67
CA LYS A 506 -0.35 3.42 -45.63
C LYS A 506 0.63 4.41 -45.06
#